data_cd2f54fcb50c0c5b4d3536d5224b33e3
#
_entry.id   cd2f54fcb50c0c5b4d3536d5224b33e3
#
_cell.length_a   1.000
_cell.length_b   1.000
_cell.length_c   1.000
_cell.angle_alpha   90.00
_cell.angle_beta   90.00
_cell.angle_gamma   90.00
#
_symmetry.space_group_name_H-M   'P 1'
#
loop_
_entity.id
_entity.type
_entity.pdbx_description
1 polymer ?
#
loop_
_entity_poly.entity_id
_entity_poly.type
_entity_poly.pdbx_seq_one_letter_code
_entity_poly.pdbx_strand_id
1 'polypeptide(L)'
;MPPDIEIIVGTYEEFLLGYQLVAPEDAAQDKRQLKQTFADKSHAGSIKSVAVQGPWVASGGSDDRIFIYDMRTRKQAQILLSHAGTVNTLVFSPDLTHLLSGSADGHMIATRVGSWTTEGDWRKAHAGQPVSHISCHPSSKLALSLGGDLVLNTWNLVKGRVAYKTNLKSKRTLGSIPECLSWSTNGDYFTLSGPLLLEVWDIKSANVVRRAKTPSKPICVGWLNEDDCLVGLENGSIAWLSLKDETEAAPKVISAHEARVKDLAYLNGYLATVSSSGELKVWETNEEKRELEEIASTSIDCRPTSLGLLDLSQFGNARPQEQRIKVEAKPKGQAGSSEAAKPAAPRGFVTIEYEQDEQQETKVAATHKSKNKQKQQKQKPKQPAPQESSEETDSEEEEDDSDDSFEDSDASSAEETRKRRPQKRKQPHASFSSKRKQTKKK
;
A
#
# COMPACT_ATOMS: atom_id res chain seq x y z
N MET A 1 0.00 17.53 24.88
CA MET A 1 -1.02 17.85 23.87
C MET A 1 -1.18 16.63 22.99
N PRO A 2 -2.38 16.33 22.46
CA PRO A 2 -2.49 15.27 21.45
C PRO A 2 -1.60 15.62 20.26
N PRO A 3 -0.99 14.64 19.60
CA PRO A 3 -0.21 14.92 18.40
C PRO A 3 -1.13 15.49 17.32
N ASP A 4 -0.64 16.50 16.59
CA ASP A 4 -1.35 17.03 15.43
C ASP A 4 -1.17 16.07 14.23
N ILE A 5 -1.74 14.86 14.38
CA ILE A 5 -1.64 13.79 13.39
C ILE A 5 -3.05 13.40 12.94
N GLU A 6 -3.22 13.26 11.64
CA GLU A 6 -4.42 12.68 11.03
C GLU A 6 -4.07 11.37 10.32
N ILE A 7 -4.88 10.37 10.55
CA ILE A 7 -4.71 9.02 10.04
C ILE A 7 -5.60 8.89 8.81
N ILE A 8 -5.00 8.59 7.68
CA ILE A 8 -5.70 8.41 6.40
C ILE A 8 -5.78 6.93 6.09
N VAL A 9 -6.98 6.42 5.89
CA VAL A 9 -7.23 4.99 5.67
C VAL A 9 -7.94 4.78 4.34
N GLY A 10 -7.35 4.00 3.46
CA GLY A 10 -7.99 3.47 2.26
C GLY A 10 -8.70 2.15 2.57
N THR A 11 -9.87 1.93 1.98
CA THR A 11 -10.68 0.74 2.25
C THR A 11 -11.00 -0.08 1.00
N TYR A 12 -11.39 -1.31 1.22
CA TYR A 12 -11.88 -2.21 0.17
C TYR A 12 -13.24 -1.75 -0.38
N GLU A 13 -14.06 -1.11 0.45
CA GLU A 13 -15.40 -0.59 0.15
C GLU A 13 -15.37 0.80 -0.53
N GLU A 14 -14.22 1.18 -1.14
CA GLU A 14 -14.06 2.39 -1.96
C GLU A 14 -13.96 3.70 -1.16
N PHE A 15 -13.92 3.63 0.17
CA PHE A 15 -13.82 4.83 1.01
C PHE A 15 -12.37 5.20 1.31
N LEU A 16 -12.08 6.50 1.23
CA LEU A 16 -10.93 7.13 1.87
C LEU A 16 -11.42 7.84 3.12
N LEU A 17 -10.92 7.43 4.27
CA LEU A 17 -11.36 7.91 5.58
C LEU A 17 -10.24 8.65 6.29
N GLY A 18 -10.59 9.69 7.04
CA GLY A 18 -9.67 10.40 7.90
C GLY A 18 -10.08 10.29 9.36
N TYR A 19 -9.10 10.10 10.25
CA TYR A 19 -9.30 10.03 11.70
C TYR A 19 -8.26 10.90 12.40
N GLN A 20 -8.68 11.65 13.42
CA GLN A 20 -7.79 12.45 14.26
C GLN A 20 -7.87 11.99 15.71
N LEU A 21 -6.71 11.95 16.35
CA LEU A 21 -6.62 11.65 17.77
C LEU A 21 -7.00 12.91 18.57
N VAL A 22 -8.07 12.82 19.33
CA VAL A 22 -8.58 13.92 20.17
C VAL A 22 -8.45 13.58 21.64
N ALA A 23 -8.34 14.63 22.48
CA ALA A 23 -8.40 14.45 23.92
C ALA A 23 -9.79 13.91 24.33
N PRO A 24 -9.89 13.09 25.38
CA PRO A 24 -11.18 12.61 25.87
C PRO A 24 -12.08 13.78 26.25
N GLU A 25 -13.37 13.70 25.92
CA GLU A 25 -14.36 14.72 26.27
C GLU A 25 -14.61 14.76 27.77
N ASP A 26 -14.49 13.62 28.47
CA ASP A 26 -14.59 13.48 29.90
C ASP A 26 -13.22 13.34 30.55
N ALA A 27 -12.88 14.23 31.49
CA ALA A 27 -11.65 14.20 32.27
C ALA A 27 -11.45 12.92 33.12
N ALA A 28 -12.46 12.05 33.18
CA ALA A 28 -12.43 10.76 33.89
C ALA A 28 -11.96 9.59 32.98
N GLN A 29 -11.82 9.79 31.68
CA GLN A 29 -11.33 8.76 30.75
C GLN A 29 -9.86 9.00 30.44
N ASP A 30 -9.02 8.03 30.79
CA ASP A 30 -7.58 8.08 30.51
C ASP A 30 -7.23 7.83 29.02
N LYS A 31 -8.14 7.21 28.27
CA LYS A 31 -7.90 6.86 26.85
C LYS A 31 -8.36 7.98 25.92
N ARG A 32 -7.47 8.36 25.00
CA ARG A 32 -7.78 9.27 23.89
C ARG A 32 -8.79 8.62 22.95
N GLN A 33 -9.49 9.44 22.18
CA GLN A 33 -10.49 8.97 21.22
C GLN A 33 -10.07 9.28 19.79
N LEU A 34 -10.46 8.41 18.85
CA LEU A 34 -10.31 8.63 17.43
C LEU A 34 -11.63 9.16 16.87
N LYS A 35 -11.59 10.41 16.39
CA LYS A 35 -12.73 11.07 15.74
C LYS A 35 -12.55 11.06 14.24
N GLN A 36 -13.56 10.60 13.51
CA GLN A 36 -13.57 10.66 12.06
C GLN A 36 -13.69 12.12 11.60
N THR A 37 -12.81 12.54 10.72
CA THR A 37 -12.69 13.92 10.20
C THR A 37 -13.31 14.07 8.82
N PHE A 38 -13.22 13.03 8.00
CA PHE A 38 -13.86 13.00 6.68
C PHE A 38 -14.09 11.55 6.21
N ALA A 39 -14.97 11.43 5.22
CA ALA A 39 -15.15 10.24 4.40
C ALA A 39 -15.34 10.67 2.94
N ASP A 40 -14.55 10.10 2.04
CA ASP A 40 -14.69 10.33 0.61
C ASP A 40 -14.90 9.01 -0.11
N LYS A 41 -15.85 8.97 -1.05
CA LYS A 41 -16.17 7.82 -1.89
C LYS A 41 -16.06 8.20 -3.37
N SER A 42 -14.89 8.65 -3.79
CA SER A 42 -14.63 9.02 -5.20
C SER A 42 -14.21 7.83 -6.05
N HIS A 43 -13.61 6.80 -5.46
CA HIS A 43 -13.26 5.57 -6.14
C HIS A 43 -14.51 4.74 -6.52
N ALA A 44 -14.44 4.08 -7.67
CA ALA A 44 -15.42 3.09 -8.12
C ALA A 44 -14.92 1.64 -7.95
N GLY A 45 -13.84 1.45 -7.21
CA GLY A 45 -13.23 0.18 -6.90
C GLY A 45 -12.38 0.27 -5.63
N SER A 46 -11.99 -0.88 -5.09
CA SER A 46 -11.23 -0.92 -3.83
C SER A 46 -9.94 -0.10 -3.92
N ILE A 47 -9.70 0.73 -2.91
CA ILE A 47 -8.42 1.43 -2.76
C ILE A 47 -7.33 0.40 -2.44
N LYS A 48 -6.19 0.48 -3.11
CA LYS A 48 -5.07 -0.44 -2.96
C LYS A 48 -3.90 0.19 -2.25
N SER A 49 -3.67 1.48 -2.49
CA SER A 49 -2.54 2.21 -1.92
C SER A 49 -2.95 3.63 -1.57
N VAL A 50 -2.47 4.08 -0.44
CA VAL A 50 -2.56 5.47 0.03
C VAL A 50 -1.15 5.99 0.24
N ALA A 51 -0.84 7.14 -0.30
CA ALA A 51 0.42 7.85 -0.07
C ALA A 51 0.13 9.21 0.56
N VAL A 52 0.92 9.57 1.56
CA VAL A 52 0.79 10.84 2.29
C VAL A 52 2.16 11.50 2.37
N GLN A 53 2.25 12.76 1.97
CA GLN A 53 3.46 13.55 2.13
C GLN A 53 3.14 15.06 2.13
N GLY A 54 3.63 15.77 3.15
CA GLY A 54 3.26 17.19 3.33
C GLY A 54 1.74 17.38 3.31
N PRO A 55 1.19 18.33 2.54
CA PRO A 55 -0.25 18.56 2.48
C PRO A 55 -1.01 17.63 1.52
N TRP A 56 -0.33 16.72 0.86
CA TRP A 56 -0.92 15.90 -0.19
C TRP A 56 -1.23 14.49 0.26
N VAL A 57 -2.41 14.05 -0.11
CA VAL A 57 -2.83 12.65 -0.02
C VAL A 57 -3.14 12.17 -1.43
N ALA A 58 -2.62 11.00 -1.78
CA ALA A 58 -2.94 10.31 -3.03
C ALA A 58 -3.54 8.94 -2.70
N SER A 59 -4.63 8.56 -3.34
CA SER A 59 -5.21 7.23 -3.26
C SER A 59 -5.29 6.60 -4.64
N GLY A 60 -4.88 5.34 -4.75
CA GLY A 60 -4.92 4.55 -5.98
C GLY A 60 -5.78 3.32 -5.79
N GLY A 61 -6.59 2.99 -6.79
CA GLY A 61 -7.60 1.95 -6.69
C GLY A 61 -7.59 0.91 -7.81
N SER A 62 -8.47 -0.07 -7.66
CA SER A 62 -8.72 -1.08 -8.68
C SER A 62 -9.58 -0.55 -9.85
N ASP A 63 -9.96 0.70 -9.80
CA ASP A 63 -10.63 1.47 -10.86
C ASP A 63 -9.64 2.21 -11.78
N ASP A 64 -8.34 1.87 -11.70
CA ASP A 64 -7.24 2.39 -12.52
C ASP A 64 -6.98 3.90 -12.34
N ARG A 65 -7.58 4.51 -11.31
CA ARG A 65 -7.53 5.94 -11.05
C ARG A 65 -6.66 6.25 -9.85
N ILE A 66 -6.09 7.47 -9.89
CA ILE A 66 -5.41 8.06 -8.74
C ILE A 66 -6.13 9.37 -8.42
N PHE A 67 -6.63 9.51 -7.20
CA PHE A 67 -7.21 10.74 -6.70
C PHE A 67 -6.19 11.45 -5.82
N ILE A 68 -6.06 12.75 -6.05
CA ILE A 68 -5.15 13.63 -5.29
C ILE A 68 -5.99 14.59 -4.47
N TYR A 69 -5.65 14.71 -3.19
CA TYR A 69 -6.35 15.58 -2.26
C TYR A 69 -5.37 16.59 -1.64
N ASP A 70 -5.79 17.85 -1.58
CA ASP A 70 -5.10 18.92 -0.84
C ASP A 70 -5.71 19.02 0.56
N MET A 71 -5.00 18.56 1.56
CA MET A 71 -5.49 18.51 2.94
C MET A 71 -5.55 19.87 3.63
N ARG A 72 -4.91 20.90 3.09
CA ARG A 72 -5.06 22.30 3.55
C ARG A 72 -6.48 22.81 3.30
N THR A 73 -7.06 22.40 2.18
CA THR A 73 -8.43 22.76 1.77
C THR A 73 -9.42 21.64 1.96
N ARG A 74 -8.95 20.42 2.27
CA ARG A 74 -9.73 19.19 2.39
C ARG A 74 -10.60 18.95 1.16
N LYS A 75 -10.00 19.11 -0.02
CA LYS A 75 -10.68 18.96 -1.31
C LYS A 75 -9.87 18.07 -2.24
N GLN A 76 -10.57 17.36 -3.09
CA GLN A 76 -9.97 16.71 -4.23
C GLN A 76 -9.37 17.77 -5.15
N ALA A 77 -8.07 17.67 -5.40
CA ALA A 77 -7.32 18.61 -6.24
C ALA A 77 -7.24 18.13 -7.68
N GLN A 78 -7.05 16.83 -7.92
CA GLN A 78 -6.85 16.26 -9.25
C GLN A 78 -7.27 14.79 -9.31
N ILE A 79 -7.56 14.32 -10.53
CA ILE A 79 -7.71 12.91 -10.88
C ILE A 79 -6.70 12.60 -11.97
N LEU A 80 -5.88 11.57 -11.75
CA LEU A 80 -4.93 11.08 -12.75
C LEU A 80 -5.51 9.81 -13.39
N LEU A 81 -5.57 9.80 -14.71
CA LEU A 81 -6.10 8.71 -15.55
C LEU A 81 -4.98 8.13 -16.42
N SER A 82 -3.80 7.96 -15.86
CA SER A 82 -2.60 7.58 -16.59
C SER A 82 -2.36 6.08 -16.65
N HIS A 83 -3.08 5.29 -15.84
CA HIS A 83 -3.00 3.84 -15.82
C HIS A 83 -4.20 3.18 -16.51
N ALA A 84 -4.01 1.97 -17.03
CA ALA A 84 -5.03 1.12 -17.65
C ALA A 84 -5.22 -0.20 -16.87
N GLY A 85 -4.82 -0.24 -15.60
CA GLY A 85 -4.96 -1.35 -14.70
C GLY A 85 -4.80 -0.91 -13.25
N THR A 86 -5.17 -1.78 -12.33
CA THR A 86 -5.15 -1.52 -10.88
C THR A 86 -3.88 -0.82 -10.43
N VAL A 87 -4.02 0.31 -9.76
CA VAL A 87 -2.89 1.03 -9.14
C VAL A 87 -2.52 0.32 -7.84
N ASN A 88 -1.42 -0.45 -7.87
CA ASN A 88 -1.01 -1.29 -6.75
C ASN A 88 -0.24 -0.52 -5.68
N THR A 89 0.52 0.50 -6.08
CA THR A 89 1.44 1.21 -5.19
C THR A 89 1.59 2.66 -5.59
N LEU A 90 1.60 3.50 -4.58
CA LEU A 90 1.83 4.95 -4.67
C LEU A 90 2.88 5.35 -3.65
N VAL A 91 3.78 6.24 -4.02
CA VAL A 91 4.72 6.87 -3.08
C VAL A 91 5.09 8.26 -3.56
N PHE A 92 5.02 9.24 -2.67
CA PHE A 92 5.60 10.54 -2.91
C PHE A 92 7.12 10.49 -2.72
N SER A 93 7.84 11.27 -3.52
CA SER A 93 9.24 11.55 -3.19
C SER A 93 9.31 12.38 -1.92
N PRO A 94 10.25 12.12 -0.99
CA PRO A 94 10.38 12.87 0.27
C PRO A 94 10.52 14.38 0.10
N ASP A 95 11.10 14.84 -1.02
CA ASP A 95 11.22 16.26 -1.38
C ASP A 95 9.94 16.86 -1.99
N LEU A 96 8.85 16.09 -2.06
CA LEU A 96 7.56 16.48 -2.64
C LEU A 96 7.63 16.97 -4.10
N THR A 97 8.62 16.54 -4.85
CA THR A 97 8.71 16.90 -6.28
C THR A 97 7.86 16.02 -7.17
N HIS A 98 7.75 14.72 -6.82
CA HIS A 98 7.07 13.73 -7.66
C HIS A 98 6.20 12.76 -6.84
N LEU A 99 5.15 12.27 -7.47
CA LEU A 99 4.40 11.09 -7.10
C LEU A 99 4.79 9.95 -8.06
N LEU A 100 5.29 8.85 -7.51
CA LEU A 100 5.55 7.62 -8.26
C LEU A 100 4.35 6.67 -8.10
N SER A 101 3.88 6.12 -9.20
CA SER A 101 2.80 5.13 -9.21
C SER A 101 3.20 3.89 -9.97
N GLY A 102 2.77 2.73 -9.49
CA GLY A 102 2.98 1.44 -10.13
C GLY A 102 1.67 0.66 -10.24
N SER A 103 1.45 0.05 -11.39
CA SER A 103 0.17 -0.56 -11.72
C SER A 103 0.30 -2.01 -12.23
N ALA A 104 -0.83 -2.68 -12.21
CA ALA A 104 -1.02 -4.00 -12.80
C ALA A 104 -0.87 -4.00 -14.33
N ASP A 105 -0.95 -2.82 -14.98
CA ASP A 105 -0.68 -2.64 -16.41
C ASP A 105 0.81 -2.76 -16.77
N GLY A 106 1.68 -2.90 -15.79
CA GLY A 106 3.14 -3.01 -15.96
C GLY A 106 3.87 -1.68 -16.08
N HIS A 107 3.15 -0.56 -15.99
CA HIS A 107 3.74 0.78 -16.02
C HIS A 107 4.16 1.25 -14.64
N MET A 108 5.27 1.95 -14.59
CA MET A 108 5.65 2.82 -13.51
C MET A 108 5.64 4.25 -14.04
N ILE A 109 4.96 5.15 -13.36
CA ILE A 109 4.77 6.54 -13.81
C ILE A 109 5.29 7.49 -12.74
N ALA A 110 5.97 8.55 -13.17
CA ALA A 110 6.35 9.69 -12.33
C ALA A 110 5.53 10.91 -12.73
N THR A 111 4.78 11.44 -11.79
CA THR A 111 3.93 12.62 -11.96
C THR A 111 4.47 13.76 -11.11
N ARG A 112 4.68 14.95 -11.68
CA ARG A 112 5.17 16.12 -10.95
C ARG A 112 4.10 16.65 -10.00
N VAL A 113 4.45 16.84 -8.74
CA VAL A 113 3.57 17.43 -7.73
C VAL A 113 3.28 18.89 -8.03
N GLY A 114 2.04 19.31 -7.87
CA GLY A 114 1.57 20.66 -8.12
C GLY A 114 1.03 20.88 -9.54
N SER A 115 1.77 20.55 -10.57
CA SER A 115 1.28 20.59 -11.96
C SER A 115 0.50 19.34 -12.36
N TRP A 116 0.75 18.23 -11.68
CA TRP A 116 0.15 16.92 -11.92
C TRP A 116 0.34 16.41 -13.36
N THR A 117 1.46 16.80 -13.97
CA THR A 117 1.86 16.36 -15.30
C THR A 117 2.77 15.13 -15.22
N THR A 118 2.59 14.18 -16.13
CA THR A 118 3.47 13.02 -16.26
C THR A 118 4.83 13.47 -16.81
N GLU A 119 5.90 13.19 -16.08
CA GLU A 119 7.28 13.45 -16.49
C GLU A 119 8.05 12.18 -16.86
N GLY A 120 7.62 11.02 -16.37
CA GLY A 120 8.18 9.73 -16.71
C GLY A 120 7.11 8.66 -16.86
N ASP A 121 7.20 7.84 -17.92
CA ASP A 121 6.35 6.67 -18.16
C ASP A 121 7.22 5.49 -18.61
N TRP A 122 7.44 4.55 -17.70
CA TRP A 122 8.22 3.34 -17.93
C TRP A 122 7.31 2.14 -18.15
N ARG A 123 6.83 2.01 -19.41
CA ARG A 123 5.84 0.98 -19.82
C ARG A 123 6.30 -0.46 -19.65
N LYS A 124 7.59 -0.68 -19.51
CA LYS A 124 8.19 -2.00 -19.29
C LYS A 124 9.16 -1.99 -18.13
N ALA A 125 8.77 -1.31 -17.05
CA ALA A 125 9.57 -1.22 -15.83
C ALA A 125 9.99 -2.61 -15.33
N HIS A 126 9.06 -3.58 -15.38
CA HIS A 126 9.23 -4.97 -14.99
C HIS A 126 8.92 -5.94 -16.15
N ALA A 127 9.50 -5.69 -17.33
CA ALA A 127 9.28 -6.49 -18.53
C ALA A 127 7.80 -6.61 -18.95
N GLY A 128 6.97 -5.61 -18.56
CA GLY A 128 5.52 -5.62 -18.80
C GLY A 128 4.72 -6.45 -17.79
N GLN A 129 5.37 -6.99 -16.75
CA GLN A 129 4.68 -7.63 -15.62
C GLN A 129 4.19 -6.57 -14.61
N PRO A 130 3.13 -6.86 -13.84
CA PRO A 130 2.61 -5.95 -12.83
C PRO A 130 3.70 -5.39 -11.91
N VAL A 131 3.65 -4.07 -11.66
CA VAL A 131 4.45 -3.43 -10.62
C VAL A 131 3.72 -3.59 -9.31
N SER A 132 4.33 -4.26 -8.34
CA SER A 132 3.71 -4.57 -7.05
C SER A 132 4.05 -3.56 -5.96
N HIS A 133 5.31 -3.14 -5.88
CA HIS A 133 5.80 -2.23 -4.83
C HIS A 133 6.76 -1.21 -5.39
N ILE A 134 6.67 0.00 -4.88
CA ILE A 134 7.64 1.08 -5.07
C ILE A 134 7.96 1.67 -3.71
N SER A 135 9.23 1.93 -3.45
CA SER A 135 9.68 2.65 -2.26
C SER A 135 10.73 3.69 -2.64
N CYS A 136 10.50 4.94 -2.24
CA CYS A 136 11.40 6.05 -2.55
C CYS A 136 12.44 6.20 -1.43
N HIS A 137 13.70 6.38 -1.83
CA HIS A 137 14.80 6.60 -0.88
C HIS A 137 14.66 7.99 -0.23
N PRO A 138 15.04 8.16 1.06
CA PRO A 138 14.94 9.45 1.77
C PRO A 138 15.63 10.63 1.07
N SER A 139 16.66 10.37 0.27
CA SER A 139 17.32 11.44 -0.51
C SER A 139 16.55 11.91 -1.75
N SER A 140 15.40 11.29 -2.10
CA SER A 140 14.63 11.54 -3.33
C SER A 140 15.39 11.29 -4.64
N LYS A 141 16.62 10.72 -4.59
CA LYS A 141 17.46 10.49 -5.78
C LYS A 141 17.39 9.06 -6.30
N LEU A 142 16.93 8.14 -5.45
CA LEU A 142 16.81 6.72 -5.76
C LEU A 142 15.40 6.23 -5.43
N ALA A 143 14.97 5.17 -6.10
CA ALA A 143 13.80 4.40 -5.73
C ALA A 143 14.08 2.91 -5.98
N LEU A 144 13.37 2.08 -5.24
CA LEU A 144 13.27 0.64 -5.50
C LEU A 144 11.90 0.34 -6.08
N SER A 145 11.83 -0.57 -7.04
CA SER A 145 10.57 -1.15 -7.48
C SER A 145 10.67 -2.66 -7.61
N LEU A 146 9.58 -3.33 -7.29
CA LEU A 146 9.43 -4.77 -7.38
C LEU A 146 8.21 -5.09 -8.24
N GLY A 147 8.34 -6.10 -9.10
CA GLY A 147 7.24 -6.53 -9.97
C GLY A 147 7.11 -8.05 -10.06
N GLY A 148 6.12 -8.49 -10.84
CA GLY A 148 5.83 -9.90 -11.07
C GLY A 148 6.95 -10.68 -11.76
N ASP A 149 7.94 -9.99 -12.33
CA ASP A 149 9.14 -10.58 -12.90
C ASP A 149 10.16 -11.07 -11.86
N LEU A 150 9.92 -10.81 -10.56
CA LEU A 150 10.81 -11.10 -9.44
C LEU A 150 12.19 -10.44 -9.61
N VAL A 151 12.20 -9.23 -10.13
CA VAL A 151 13.39 -8.39 -10.24
C VAL A 151 13.19 -7.16 -9.36
N LEU A 152 14.12 -6.91 -8.47
CA LEU A 152 14.22 -5.66 -7.74
C LEU A 152 15.02 -4.67 -8.60
N ASN A 153 14.36 -3.63 -9.08
CA ASN A 153 14.99 -2.55 -9.82
C ASN A 153 15.38 -1.42 -8.87
N THR A 154 16.63 -0.98 -8.92
CA THR A 154 17.10 0.25 -8.29
C THR A 154 17.12 1.35 -9.34
N TRP A 155 16.32 2.38 -9.16
CA TRP A 155 16.17 3.51 -10.06
C TRP A 155 17.04 4.68 -9.64
N ASN A 156 17.69 5.31 -10.62
CA ASN A 156 18.23 6.65 -10.45
C ASN A 156 17.15 7.64 -10.93
N LEU A 157 16.49 8.32 -9.98
CA LEU A 157 15.39 9.23 -10.28
C LEU A 157 15.87 10.51 -10.98
N VAL A 158 17.10 10.96 -10.70
CA VAL A 158 17.70 12.13 -11.37
C VAL A 158 17.89 11.89 -12.88
N LYS A 159 18.23 10.64 -13.26
CA LYS A 159 18.45 10.25 -14.65
C LYS A 159 17.23 9.58 -15.28
N GLY A 160 16.18 9.31 -14.51
CA GLY A 160 14.96 8.65 -14.97
C GLY A 160 15.19 7.25 -15.55
N ARG A 161 16.15 6.47 -15.01
CA ARG A 161 16.48 5.13 -15.51
C ARG A 161 16.90 4.16 -14.43
N VAL A 162 16.75 2.87 -14.73
CA VAL A 162 17.26 1.80 -13.86
C VAL A 162 18.78 1.91 -13.76
N ALA A 163 19.30 1.96 -12.54
CA ALA A 163 20.72 1.95 -12.23
C ALA A 163 21.23 0.53 -12.03
N TYR A 164 20.45 -0.32 -11.34
CA TYR A 164 20.84 -1.69 -11.00
C TYR A 164 19.61 -2.61 -10.96
N LYS A 165 19.82 -3.90 -11.24
CA LYS A 165 18.80 -4.95 -11.19
C LYS A 165 19.27 -6.11 -10.33
N THR A 166 18.48 -6.47 -9.32
CA THR A 166 18.72 -7.64 -8.48
C THR A 166 17.71 -8.72 -8.84
N ASN A 167 18.17 -9.87 -9.32
CA ASN A 167 17.29 -10.99 -9.63
C ASN A 167 16.98 -11.79 -8.37
N LEU A 168 15.71 -11.83 -7.96
CA LEU A 168 15.24 -12.53 -6.78
C LEU A 168 14.79 -13.96 -7.05
N LYS A 169 14.68 -14.39 -8.33
CA LYS A 169 14.23 -15.75 -8.71
C LYS A 169 15.10 -16.87 -8.12
N SER A 170 16.38 -16.61 -7.95
CA SER A 170 17.32 -17.57 -7.33
C SER A 170 17.20 -17.63 -5.81
N LYS A 171 16.53 -16.67 -5.18
CA LYS A 171 16.39 -16.56 -3.73
C LYS A 171 15.12 -17.26 -3.25
N ARG A 172 15.20 -18.58 -3.10
CA ARG A 172 14.06 -19.41 -2.65
C ARG A 172 13.50 -19.01 -1.28
N THR A 173 14.29 -18.31 -0.46
CA THR A 173 13.89 -17.81 0.86
C THR A 173 12.79 -16.77 0.82
N LEU A 174 12.74 -15.95 -0.25
CA LEU A 174 11.75 -14.89 -0.43
C LEU A 174 10.41 -15.39 -1.02
N GLY A 175 10.33 -16.65 -1.44
CA GLY A 175 9.10 -17.22 -2.00
C GLY A 175 8.74 -16.68 -3.38
N SER A 176 7.44 -16.39 -3.58
CA SER A 176 6.91 -15.84 -4.83
C SER A 176 7.24 -14.34 -4.96
N ILE A 177 6.30 -13.47 -4.62
CA ILE A 177 6.53 -12.01 -4.63
C ILE A 177 6.63 -11.55 -3.17
N PRO A 178 7.69 -10.82 -2.78
CA PRO A 178 7.74 -10.21 -1.46
C PRO A 178 6.56 -9.26 -1.24
N GLU A 179 6.01 -9.26 -0.01
CA GLU A 179 4.84 -8.44 0.35
C GLU A 179 5.23 -7.04 0.86
N CYS A 180 6.50 -6.89 1.29
CA CYS A 180 6.98 -5.64 1.88
C CYS A 180 8.25 -5.18 1.17
N LEU A 181 8.30 -3.90 0.87
CA LEU A 181 9.47 -3.20 0.37
C LEU A 181 9.50 -1.82 1.03
N SER A 182 10.45 -1.56 1.91
CA SER A 182 10.55 -0.29 2.62
C SER A 182 12.01 0.10 2.85
N TRP A 183 12.33 1.39 2.72
CA TRP A 183 13.62 1.96 3.07
C TRP A 183 13.71 2.29 4.55
N SER A 184 14.91 2.15 5.13
CA SER A 184 15.23 2.72 6.44
C SER A 184 15.21 4.26 6.38
N THR A 185 15.07 4.90 7.52
CA THR A 185 14.95 6.36 7.63
C THR A 185 16.18 7.10 7.11
N ASN A 186 17.39 6.51 7.25
CA ASN A 186 18.64 7.06 6.70
C ASN A 186 18.91 6.64 5.24
N GLY A 187 18.18 5.61 4.73
CA GLY A 187 18.36 5.09 3.37
C GLY A 187 19.54 4.13 3.18
N ASP A 188 20.25 3.75 4.22
CA ASP A 188 21.35 2.78 4.11
C ASP A 188 20.83 1.35 3.90
N TYR A 189 19.62 1.05 4.42
CA TYR A 189 19.02 -0.27 4.39
C TYR A 189 17.64 -0.26 3.73
N PHE A 190 17.23 -1.42 3.27
CA PHE A 190 15.85 -1.69 2.86
C PHE A 190 15.42 -3.10 3.24
N THR A 191 14.12 -3.31 3.36
CA THR A 191 13.53 -4.61 3.73
C THR A 191 12.90 -5.30 2.56
N LEU A 192 13.02 -6.63 2.53
CA LEU A 192 12.24 -7.53 1.68
C LEU A 192 11.66 -8.66 2.52
N SER A 193 10.39 -8.96 2.35
CA SER A 193 9.74 -10.06 3.07
C SER A 193 9.71 -11.36 2.27
N GLY A 194 9.80 -12.46 2.98
CA GLY A 194 9.47 -13.80 2.49
C GLY A 194 8.24 -14.36 3.22
N PRO A 195 7.89 -15.64 3.04
CA PRO A 195 6.69 -16.25 3.65
C PRO A 195 6.69 -16.24 5.19
N LEU A 196 7.85 -16.45 5.81
CA LEU A 196 8.06 -16.45 7.27
C LEU A 196 9.41 -15.81 7.61
N LEU A 197 9.80 -14.83 6.84
CA LEU A 197 11.13 -14.25 6.90
C LEU A 197 11.10 -12.79 6.49
N LEU A 198 11.83 -11.94 7.20
CA LEU A 198 12.19 -10.60 6.78
C LEU A 198 13.71 -10.54 6.54
N GLU A 199 14.12 -10.08 5.38
CA GLU A 199 15.50 -9.77 5.06
C GLU A 199 15.71 -8.25 5.07
N VAL A 200 16.76 -7.81 5.74
CA VAL A 200 17.27 -6.43 5.67
C VAL A 200 18.52 -6.42 4.81
N TRP A 201 18.54 -5.57 3.83
CA TRP A 201 19.58 -5.45 2.83
C TRP A 201 20.31 -4.13 2.97
N ASP A 202 21.63 -4.15 2.85
CA ASP A 202 22.47 -2.95 2.70
C ASP A 202 22.56 -2.56 1.22
N ILE A 203 22.22 -1.31 0.92
CA ILE A 203 22.22 -0.81 -0.47
C ILE A 203 23.62 -0.72 -1.08
N LYS A 204 24.64 -0.45 -0.26
CA LYS A 204 26.01 -0.25 -0.72
C LYS A 204 26.65 -1.55 -1.15
N SER A 205 26.49 -2.60 -0.35
CA SER A 205 27.05 -3.92 -0.61
C SER A 205 26.10 -4.82 -1.44
N ALA A 206 24.83 -4.45 -1.54
CA ALA A 206 23.75 -5.27 -2.13
C ALA A 206 23.63 -6.67 -1.48
N ASN A 207 23.97 -6.77 -0.20
CA ASN A 207 23.94 -8.00 0.58
C ASN A 207 22.90 -7.92 1.70
N VAL A 208 22.46 -9.10 2.14
CA VAL A 208 21.60 -9.24 3.30
C VAL A 208 22.45 -9.08 4.56
N VAL A 209 22.15 -8.07 5.37
CA VAL A 209 22.81 -7.81 6.66
C VAL A 209 22.11 -8.50 7.81
N ARG A 210 20.78 -8.70 7.71
CA ARG A 210 20.01 -9.38 8.74
C ARG A 210 18.89 -10.22 8.14
N ARG A 211 18.67 -11.39 8.75
CA ARG A 211 17.51 -12.26 8.49
C ARG A 211 16.79 -12.51 9.79
N ALA A 212 15.50 -12.18 9.83
CA ALA A 212 14.66 -12.44 10.97
C ALA A 212 13.55 -13.42 10.59
N LYS A 213 13.49 -14.55 11.28
CA LYS A 213 12.36 -15.48 11.17
C LYS A 213 11.19 -14.90 11.94
N THR A 214 10.02 -14.84 11.30
CA THR A 214 8.78 -14.36 11.88
C THR A 214 7.83 -15.51 12.18
N PRO A 215 7.01 -15.42 13.25
CA PRO A 215 6.08 -16.50 13.60
C PRO A 215 4.93 -16.66 12.59
N SER A 216 4.69 -15.63 11.77
CA SER A 216 3.67 -15.59 10.73
C SER A 216 4.16 -14.74 9.56
N LYS A 217 3.43 -14.74 8.45
CA LYS A 217 3.78 -14.02 7.23
C LYS A 217 3.85 -12.50 7.48
N PRO A 218 4.98 -11.83 7.15
CA PRO A 218 5.07 -10.38 7.14
C PRO A 218 4.15 -9.78 6.05
N ILE A 219 3.38 -8.75 6.40
CA ILE A 219 2.42 -8.09 5.50
C ILE A 219 2.84 -6.66 5.20
N CYS A 220 3.31 -5.91 6.20
CA CYS A 220 3.72 -4.52 6.09
C CYS A 220 4.93 -4.24 6.98
N VAL A 221 5.70 -3.20 6.65
CA VAL A 221 6.89 -2.79 7.40
C VAL A 221 6.94 -1.28 7.50
N GLY A 222 7.20 -0.77 8.71
CA GLY A 222 7.48 0.63 8.98
C GLY A 222 8.78 0.77 9.79
N TRP A 223 9.64 1.69 9.38
CA TRP A 223 10.86 2.01 10.11
C TRP A 223 10.59 3.09 11.15
N LEU A 224 11.07 2.86 12.38
CA LEU A 224 10.99 3.82 13.48
C LEU A 224 12.17 4.81 13.41
N ASN A 225 13.35 4.26 13.23
CA ASN A 225 14.62 4.96 13.17
C ASN A 225 15.59 4.24 12.21
N GLU A 226 16.90 4.52 12.30
CA GLU A 226 17.91 3.94 11.42
C GLU A 226 18.11 2.42 11.63
N ASP A 227 17.85 1.92 12.85
CA ASP A 227 18.16 0.56 13.27
C ASP A 227 16.94 -0.30 13.54
N ASP A 228 15.78 0.32 13.86
CA ASP A 228 14.59 -0.38 14.32
C ASP A 228 13.46 -0.28 13.32
N CYS A 229 12.82 -1.42 13.01
CA CYS A 229 11.61 -1.47 12.22
C CYS A 229 10.53 -2.36 12.86
N LEU A 230 9.28 -2.03 12.58
CA LEU A 230 8.10 -2.76 12.97
C LEU A 230 7.52 -3.49 11.77
N VAL A 231 7.12 -4.73 11.98
CA VAL A 231 6.62 -5.63 10.95
C VAL A 231 5.23 -6.11 11.35
N GLY A 232 4.22 -5.72 10.60
CA GLY A 232 2.86 -6.24 10.78
C GLY A 232 2.73 -7.64 10.21
N LEU A 233 2.15 -8.56 10.98
CA LEU A 233 2.07 -9.98 10.66
C LEU A 233 0.64 -10.43 10.35
N GLU A 234 0.53 -11.53 9.61
CA GLU A 234 -0.75 -12.13 9.25
C GLU A 234 -1.57 -12.64 10.44
N ASN A 235 -0.92 -13.01 11.55
CA ASN A 235 -1.59 -13.45 12.78
C ASN A 235 -2.06 -12.30 13.69
N GLY A 236 -1.94 -11.04 13.26
CA GLY A 236 -2.35 -9.86 14.04
C GLY A 236 -1.29 -9.32 14.99
N SER A 237 -0.12 -9.97 15.07
CA SER A 237 0.98 -9.48 15.90
C SER A 237 1.85 -8.47 15.15
N ILE A 238 2.62 -7.69 15.90
CA ILE A 238 3.68 -6.82 15.38
C ILE A 238 5.01 -7.37 15.88
N ALA A 239 5.96 -7.55 14.98
CA ALA A 239 7.32 -7.93 15.30
C ALA A 239 8.22 -6.69 15.30
N TRP A 240 8.95 -6.46 16.38
CA TRP A 240 9.96 -5.41 16.50
C TRP A 240 11.32 -5.99 16.19
N LEU A 241 11.93 -5.54 15.11
CA LEU A 241 13.26 -5.95 14.66
C LEU A 241 14.24 -4.81 14.85
N SER A 242 15.40 -5.10 15.48
CA SER A 242 16.50 -4.16 15.61
C SER A 242 17.75 -4.68 14.92
N LEU A 243 18.43 -3.82 14.17
CA LEU A 243 19.72 -4.16 13.55
C LEU A 243 20.86 -4.27 14.57
N LYS A 244 20.67 -3.72 15.78
CA LYS A 244 21.63 -3.81 16.90
C LYS A 244 21.68 -5.17 17.55
N ASP A 245 20.61 -5.99 17.37
CA ASP A 245 20.61 -7.34 17.91
C ASP A 245 21.51 -8.27 17.09
N GLU A 246 21.85 -9.44 17.66
CA GLU A 246 22.57 -10.48 16.93
C GLU A 246 21.87 -10.88 15.63
N THR A 247 22.64 -11.22 14.61
CA THR A 247 22.14 -11.46 13.24
C THR A 247 21.00 -12.48 13.16
N GLU A 248 20.97 -13.47 14.05
CA GLU A 248 19.97 -14.53 14.11
C GLU A 248 18.98 -14.40 15.28
N ALA A 249 19.05 -13.32 16.08
CA ALA A 249 18.14 -13.13 17.18
C ALA A 249 16.69 -12.99 16.67
N ALA A 250 15.75 -13.63 17.36
CA ALA A 250 14.34 -13.53 17.04
C ALA A 250 13.82 -12.10 17.35
N PRO A 251 12.93 -11.53 16.52
CA PRO A 251 12.32 -10.24 16.81
C PRO A 251 11.41 -10.33 18.06
N LYS A 252 11.27 -9.22 18.77
CA LYS A 252 10.30 -9.12 19.87
C LYS A 252 8.88 -9.07 19.26
N VAL A 253 8.02 -10.01 19.64
CA VAL A 253 6.65 -10.10 19.12
C VAL A 253 5.67 -9.51 20.12
N ILE A 254 4.81 -8.61 19.65
CA ILE A 254 3.81 -7.88 20.43
C ILE A 254 2.44 -8.22 19.85
N SER A 255 1.49 -8.65 20.66
CA SER A 255 0.10 -8.87 20.24
C SER A 255 -0.58 -7.52 20.04
N ALA A 256 -1.11 -7.26 18.85
CA ALA A 256 -1.70 -5.98 18.49
C ALA A 256 -3.19 -6.10 18.13
N HIS A 257 -3.53 -7.04 17.27
CA HIS A 257 -4.88 -7.25 16.75
C HIS A 257 -5.25 -8.73 16.81
N GLU A 258 -6.54 -9.04 16.80
CA GLU A 258 -7.04 -10.42 16.69
C GLU A 258 -6.97 -10.93 15.25
N ALA A 259 -7.01 -10.02 14.27
CA ALA A 259 -6.94 -10.35 12.85
C ALA A 259 -5.66 -9.78 12.25
N ARG A 260 -5.33 -10.22 11.03
CA ARG A 260 -4.15 -9.81 10.25
C ARG A 260 -3.94 -8.31 10.26
N VAL A 261 -2.72 -7.86 10.58
CA VAL A 261 -2.30 -6.47 10.38
C VAL A 261 -2.21 -6.20 8.89
N LYS A 262 -2.99 -5.24 8.40
CA LYS A 262 -3.04 -4.91 6.97
C LYS A 262 -2.01 -3.88 6.57
N ASP A 263 -1.87 -2.86 7.40
CA ASP A 263 -0.90 -1.78 7.17
C ASP A 263 -0.54 -1.11 8.49
N LEU A 264 0.60 -0.45 8.50
CA LEU A 264 1.09 0.33 9.62
C LEU A 264 1.87 1.55 9.13
N ALA A 265 1.79 2.65 9.87
CA ALA A 265 2.56 3.85 9.62
C ALA A 265 3.04 4.46 10.93
N TYR A 266 4.25 4.99 10.92
CA TYR A 266 4.90 5.60 12.08
C TYR A 266 5.22 7.06 11.80
N LEU A 267 4.93 7.92 12.76
CA LEU A 267 5.24 9.35 12.69
C LEU A 267 5.38 9.95 14.09
N ASN A 268 6.50 10.62 14.36
CA ASN A 268 6.71 11.44 15.55
C ASN A 268 6.42 10.71 16.89
N GLY A 269 6.84 9.45 17.03
CA GLY A 269 6.63 8.66 18.25
C GLY A 269 5.28 7.92 18.30
N TYR A 270 4.44 8.07 17.31
CA TYR A 270 3.14 7.42 17.23
C TYR A 270 3.09 6.42 16.07
N LEU A 271 2.62 5.23 16.38
CA LEU A 271 2.34 4.17 15.42
C LEU A 271 0.83 4.06 15.22
N ALA A 272 0.35 4.11 14.00
CA ALA A 272 -1.00 3.71 13.66
C ALA A 272 -0.98 2.35 12.95
N THR A 273 -1.95 1.50 13.28
CA THR A 273 -2.08 0.16 12.70
C THR A 273 -3.53 -0.14 12.38
N VAL A 274 -3.77 -0.80 11.25
CA VAL A 274 -5.10 -1.27 10.84
C VAL A 274 -5.09 -2.77 10.62
N SER A 275 -6.18 -3.42 11.02
CA SER A 275 -6.37 -4.85 10.82
C SER A 275 -7.44 -5.17 9.78
N SER A 276 -7.42 -6.39 9.27
CA SER A 276 -8.41 -6.85 8.30
C SER A 276 -9.85 -6.95 8.84
N SER A 277 -10.04 -6.87 10.16
CA SER A 277 -11.35 -6.81 10.81
C SER A 277 -11.96 -5.40 10.83
N GLY A 278 -11.24 -4.37 10.39
CA GLY A 278 -11.68 -2.98 10.49
C GLY A 278 -11.25 -2.27 11.77
N GLU A 279 -10.39 -2.87 12.58
CA GLU A 279 -9.87 -2.24 13.80
C GLU A 279 -8.72 -1.30 13.45
N LEU A 280 -8.81 -0.05 13.89
CA LEU A 280 -7.76 0.98 13.84
C LEU A 280 -7.26 1.21 15.27
N LYS A 281 -5.97 1.08 15.49
CA LYS A 281 -5.30 1.36 16.75
C LYS A 281 -4.19 2.38 16.60
N VAL A 282 -3.99 3.19 17.64
CA VAL A 282 -2.86 4.10 17.76
C VAL A 282 -2.08 3.76 19.01
N TRP A 283 -0.78 3.71 18.86
CA TRP A 283 0.18 3.32 19.89
C TRP A 283 1.18 4.43 20.12
N GLU A 284 1.56 4.65 21.34
CA GLU A 284 2.77 5.38 21.69
C GLU A 284 3.94 4.42 21.75
N THR A 285 5.06 4.78 21.13
CA THR A 285 6.22 3.89 21.02
C THR A 285 7.26 4.23 22.06
N ASN A 286 7.71 3.23 22.82
CA ASN A 286 8.87 3.34 23.70
C ASN A 286 10.04 2.58 23.08
N GLU A 287 10.94 3.31 22.41
CA GLU A 287 12.07 2.72 21.69
C GLU A 287 13.09 2.06 22.63
N GLU A 288 13.32 2.61 23.84
CA GLU A 288 14.27 2.07 24.81
C GLU A 288 13.83 0.69 25.32
N LYS A 289 12.55 0.53 25.64
CA LYS A 289 11.96 -0.72 26.13
C LYS A 289 11.47 -1.63 25.01
N ARG A 290 11.38 -1.10 23.79
CA ARG A 290 10.74 -1.74 22.63
C ARG A 290 9.30 -2.17 22.97
N GLU A 291 8.51 -1.24 23.46
CA GLU A 291 7.12 -1.45 23.87
C GLU A 291 6.20 -0.53 23.10
N LEU A 292 4.98 -1.03 22.88
CA LEU A 292 3.89 -0.29 22.26
C LEU A 292 2.78 -0.16 23.29
N GLU A 293 2.40 1.06 23.61
CA GLU A 293 1.29 1.36 24.51
C GLU A 293 0.07 1.82 23.69
N GLU A 294 -1.05 1.10 23.78
CA GLU A 294 -2.29 1.45 23.09
C GLU A 294 -2.92 2.69 23.73
N ILE A 295 -2.97 3.80 22.98
CA ILE A 295 -3.53 5.06 23.44
C ILE A 295 -4.94 5.32 22.92
N ALA A 296 -5.33 4.74 21.79
CA ALA A 296 -6.67 4.84 21.24
C ALA A 296 -6.96 3.69 20.29
N SER A 297 -8.24 3.30 20.21
CA SER A 297 -8.72 2.31 19.23
C SER A 297 -10.14 2.65 18.78
N THR A 298 -10.49 2.27 17.56
CA THR A 298 -11.85 2.38 17.00
C THR A 298 -12.09 1.31 15.94
N SER A 299 -13.37 1.00 15.69
CA SER A 299 -13.79 0.20 14.52
C SER A 299 -14.14 1.12 13.35
N ILE A 300 -13.69 0.74 12.14
CA ILE A 300 -13.90 1.53 10.92
C ILE A 300 -15.17 1.06 10.17
N ASP A 301 -15.81 -0.03 10.54
CA ASP A 301 -16.96 -0.66 9.85
C ASP A 301 -16.71 -1.00 8.36
N CYS A 302 -15.46 -0.90 7.90
CA CYS A 302 -14.98 -1.23 6.57
C CYS A 302 -13.70 -2.06 6.68
N ARG A 303 -13.27 -2.67 5.58
CA ARG A 303 -12.00 -3.43 5.51
C ARG A 303 -10.86 -2.54 5.05
N PRO A 304 -9.94 -2.11 5.94
CA PRO A 304 -8.79 -1.31 5.55
C PRO A 304 -7.87 -2.08 4.59
N THR A 305 -7.25 -1.34 3.69
CA THR A 305 -6.29 -1.87 2.72
C THR A 305 -4.94 -1.22 2.81
N SER A 306 -4.89 0.07 3.12
CA SER A 306 -3.68 0.86 3.22
C SER A 306 -3.88 2.03 4.19
N LEU A 307 -2.79 2.51 4.77
CA LEU A 307 -2.76 3.52 5.81
C LEU A 307 -1.65 4.55 5.53
N GLY A 308 -1.91 5.81 5.85
CA GLY A 308 -0.92 6.88 5.85
C GLY A 308 -1.12 7.84 7.02
N LEU A 309 -0.04 8.46 7.49
CA LEU A 309 -0.09 9.48 8.54
C LEU A 309 0.20 10.86 7.96
N LEU A 310 -0.62 11.83 8.32
CA LEU A 310 -0.54 13.21 7.92
C LEU A 310 -0.12 14.05 9.12
N ASP A 311 0.98 14.77 9.01
CA ASP A 311 1.45 15.70 10.02
C ASP A 311 0.76 17.07 9.83
N LEU A 312 -0.22 17.34 10.68
CA LEU A 312 -0.97 18.60 10.62
C LEU A 312 -0.18 19.81 11.12
N SER A 313 0.91 19.60 11.87
CA SER A 313 1.77 20.68 12.35
C SER A 313 2.46 21.44 11.23
N GLN A 314 2.66 20.76 10.08
CA GLN A 314 3.30 21.35 8.89
C GLN A 314 2.41 22.35 8.13
N PHE A 315 1.11 22.42 8.42
CA PHE A 315 0.19 23.27 7.64
C PHE A 315 -0.04 24.66 8.24
N GLY A 316 0.59 24.95 9.39
CA GLY A 316 0.26 26.15 10.16
C GLY A 316 -1.23 26.18 10.54
N ASN A 317 -1.67 27.01 11.45
CA ASN A 317 -3.05 27.09 11.95
C ASN A 317 -4.13 27.47 10.90
N ALA A 318 -4.10 26.87 9.73
CA ALA A 318 -5.20 26.89 8.77
C ALA A 318 -6.30 25.90 9.21
N ARG A 319 -6.79 26.02 10.45
CA ARG A 319 -8.13 25.55 10.74
C ARG A 319 -9.06 26.30 9.80
N PRO A 320 -9.96 25.64 9.06
CA PRO A 320 -11.00 26.35 8.32
C PRO A 320 -11.68 27.26 9.34
N GLN A 321 -11.51 28.58 9.21
CA GLN A 321 -12.42 29.49 9.88
C GLN A 321 -13.79 29.09 9.38
N GLU A 322 -14.65 28.66 10.31
CA GLU A 322 -16.09 28.58 10.07
C GLU A 322 -16.50 29.89 9.43
N GLN A 323 -16.60 29.90 8.11
CA GLN A 323 -17.30 30.96 7.43
C GLN A 323 -18.76 30.80 7.80
N ARG A 324 -19.16 31.39 8.94
CA ARG A 324 -20.54 31.75 9.19
C ARG A 324 -21.01 32.53 7.98
N ILE A 325 -21.68 31.85 7.08
CA ILE A 325 -22.43 32.51 6.02
C ILE A 325 -23.48 33.32 6.72
N LYS A 326 -23.20 34.61 6.92
CA LYS A 326 -24.22 35.60 7.22
C LYS A 326 -25.12 35.62 5.99
N VAL A 327 -26.26 34.98 6.08
CA VAL A 327 -27.35 35.15 5.13
C VAL A 327 -27.85 36.58 5.32
N GLU A 328 -27.30 37.51 4.59
CA GLU A 328 -27.91 38.83 4.43
C GLU A 328 -29.14 38.66 3.53
N ALA A 329 -30.29 38.83 4.14
CA ALA A 329 -31.58 38.90 3.44
C ALA A 329 -31.54 40.09 2.44
N LYS A 330 -31.49 39.80 1.15
CA LYS A 330 -31.67 40.80 0.09
C LYS A 330 -33.16 41.07 -0.12
N PRO A 331 -33.53 42.33 -0.30
CA PRO A 331 -34.91 42.71 -0.58
C PRO A 331 -35.33 42.31 -2.00
N LYS A 332 -36.61 41.97 -2.15
CA LYS A 332 -37.27 41.60 -3.40
C LYS A 332 -37.24 42.78 -4.41
N GLY A 333 -36.81 42.48 -5.63
CA GLY A 333 -36.95 43.40 -6.78
C GLY A 333 -36.59 42.77 -8.11
N GLN A 334 -37.62 42.48 -8.85
CA GLN A 334 -37.78 42.47 -10.32
C GLN A 334 -37.01 41.50 -11.24
N ALA A 335 -37.78 40.87 -12.06
CA ALA A 335 -37.56 39.89 -13.11
C ALA A 335 -36.66 40.40 -14.28
N GLY A 336 -35.88 39.51 -14.82
CA GLY A 336 -35.21 39.68 -16.11
C GLY A 336 -34.61 38.33 -16.55
N SER A 337 -35.18 37.80 -17.59
CA SER A 337 -34.83 36.54 -18.25
C SER A 337 -33.51 36.62 -18.99
N SER A 338 -32.62 35.64 -18.81
CA SER A 338 -31.75 35.12 -19.88
C SER A 338 -31.12 33.81 -19.44
N GLU A 339 -31.36 32.77 -20.21
CA GLU A 339 -30.73 31.47 -20.15
C GLU A 339 -29.22 31.59 -20.43
N ALA A 340 -28.41 31.06 -19.52
CA ALA A 340 -27.04 30.72 -19.82
C ALA A 340 -26.64 29.52 -19.02
N ALA A 341 -26.01 28.55 -19.69
CA ALA A 341 -25.58 27.25 -19.24
C ALA A 341 -24.82 27.29 -17.91
N LYS A 342 -25.19 26.43 -16.96
CA LYS A 342 -24.52 26.24 -15.68
C LYS A 342 -23.25 25.41 -15.87
N PRO A 343 -22.09 25.85 -15.40
CA PRO A 343 -20.94 24.98 -15.25
C PRO A 343 -21.17 23.99 -14.10
N ALA A 344 -20.73 22.75 -14.28
CA ALA A 344 -20.82 21.71 -13.27
C ALA A 344 -20.05 22.11 -12.00
N ALA A 345 -20.69 21.98 -10.84
CA ALA A 345 -20.09 22.28 -9.55
C ALA A 345 -18.97 21.28 -9.22
N PRO A 346 -17.84 21.72 -8.63
CA PRO A 346 -16.81 20.82 -8.16
C PRO A 346 -17.34 19.99 -6.99
N ARG A 347 -17.10 18.68 -7.03
CA ARG A 347 -17.44 17.75 -5.95
C ARG A 347 -16.54 18.04 -4.76
N GLY A 348 -17.14 18.47 -3.65
CA GLY A 348 -16.44 18.70 -2.38
C GLY A 348 -16.52 17.48 -1.47
N PHE A 349 -15.62 17.39 -0.50
CA PHE A 349 -15.69 16.44 0.60
C PHE A 349 -17.03 16.57 1.34
N VAL A 350 -17.64 15.45 1.67
CA VAL A 350 -18.78 15.43 2.60
C VAL A 350 -18.19 15.50 4.01
N THR A 351 -18.30 16.66 4.64
CA THR A 351 -17.98 16.79 6.07
C THR A 351 -19.22 16.30 6.83
N ILE A 352 -19.03 15.29 7.69
CA ILE A 352 -20.11 14.81 8.55
C ILE A 352 -20.12 15.72 9.78
N GLU A 353 -21.12 16.59 9.86
CA GLU A 353 -21.44 17.35 11.05
C GLU A 353 -22.43 16.53 11.89
N TYR A 354 -22.06 16.21 13.12
CA TYR A 354 -23.00 15.64 14.09
C TYR A 354 -23.79 16.79 14.71
N GLU A 355 -25.05 16.96 14.34
CA GLU A 355 -25.99 17.76 15.12
C GLU A 355 -26.32 17.00 16.42
N GLN A 356 -26.05 17.62 17.56
CA GLN A 356 -26.54 17.18 18.85
C GLN A 356 -28.04 17.47 18.89
N ASP A 357 -28.86 16.43 18.75
CA ASP A 357 -30.29 16.53 19.03
C ASP A 357 -30.51 16.76 20.56
N GLU A 358 -30.80 18.01 20.91
CA GLU A 358 -31.46 18.32 22.19
C GLU A 358 -32.86 17.74 22.18
N GLN A 359 -33.08 16.74 23.05
CA GLN A 359 -34.40 16.17 23.31
C GLN A 359 -35.31 17.24 23.93
N GLN A 360 -36.29 17.69 23.21
CA GLN A 360 -37.51 18.27 23.78
C GLN A 360 -38.69 17.36 23.49
N GLU A 361 -39.11 16.68 24.57
CA GLU A 361 -40.41 16.05 24.68
C GLU A 361 -41.53 17.07 24.51
N THR A 362 -42.43 16.87 23.53
CA THR A 362 -43.83 17.32 23.67
C THR A 362 -44.78 16.31 23.04
N LYS A 363 -45.70 15.93 23.89
CA LYS A 363 -46.84 15.03 23.73
C LYS A 363 -47.91 15.55 22.78
N VAL A 364 -48.72 14.58 22.26
CA VAL A 364 -50.16 14.66 21.89
C VAL A 364 -50.46 15.10 20.45
N ALA A 365 -51.26 14.47 19.64
CA ALA A 365 -52.43 13.64 19.74
C ALA A 365 -52.78 13.00 18.38
N ALA A 366 -53.45 11.87 18.46
CA ALA A 366 -54.07 11.16 17.38
C ALA A 366 -55.30 11.89 16.81
N THR A 367 -55.61 11.74 15.51
CA THR A 367 -56.97 11.49 14.98
C THR A 367 -56.99 11.09 13.51
N HIS A 368 -57.44 9.96 13.24
CA HIS A 368 -58.46 9.39 12.36
C HIS A 368 -58.90 10.07 11.03
N LYS A 369 -59.01 9.19 10.06
CA LYS A 369 -60.06 8.94 9.02
C LYS A 369 -59.50 9.05 7.60
N SER A 370 -59.39 7.95 6.88
CA SER A 370 -60.35 7.02 6.25
C SER A 370 -60.94 7.52 4.92
N LYS A 371 -60.93 6.58 3.98
CA LYS A 371 -61.74 6.44 2.76
C LYS A 371 -61.21 7.11 1.49
N ASN A 372 -61.27 6.54 0.35
CA ASN A 372 -61.95 5.37 -0.25
C ASN A 372 -61.52 5.22 -1.73
N LYS A 373 -61.40 3.97 -2.17
CA LYS A 373 -61.92 3.35 -3.38
C LYS A 373 -61.54 3.89 -4.78
N GLN A 374 -61.09 3.03 -5.54
CA GLN A 374 -61.60 2.14 -6.63
C GLN A 374 -61.04 2.60 -7.98
N LYS A 375 -60.70 1.84 -8.91
CA LYS A 375 -60.94 0.55 -9.52
C LYS A 375 -60.12 0.40 -10.79
N GLN A 376 -59.74 -0.76 -11.09
CA GLN A 376 -59.86 -1.63 -12.26
C GLN A 376 -58.76 -1.44 -13.30
N GLN A 377 -58.24 -2.42 -13.99
CA GLN A 377 -58.46 -3.86 -14.18
C GLN A 377 -57.37 -4.35 -15.15
N LYS A 378 -56.87 -5.59 -14.92
CA LYS A 378 -56.55 -6.64 -15.89
C LYS A 378 -55.66 -6.33 -17.10
N GLN A 379 -54.56 -7.02 -17.29
CA GLN A 379 -54.56 -8.34 -17.95
C GLN A 379 -53.12 -8.93 -17.93
N LYS A 380 -53.01 -10.14 -17.41
CA LYS A 380 -52.04 -11.17 -17.84
C LYS A 380 -52.63 -11.80 -19.12
N PRO A 381 -51.81 -12.37 -20.03
CA PRO A 381 -51.60 -13.79 -19.93
C PRO A 381 -50.25 -14.33 -20.42
N LYS A 382 -49.91 -15.46 -19.79
CA LYS A 382 -49.46 -16.76 -20.31
C LYS A 382 -48.06 -16.93 -20.86
N GLN A 383 -47.36 -17.76 -20.11
CA GLN A 383 -46.37 -18.74 -20.57
C GLN A 383 -47.01 -19.75 -21.55
N PRO A 384 -46.22 -20.44 -22.37
CA PRO A 384 -46.18 -21.87 -22.24
C PRO A 384 -44.74 -22.45 -22.14
N ALA A 385 -44.62 -23.49 -21.33
CA ALA A 385 -43.64 -24.54 -21.36
C ALA A 385 -44.24 -25.75 -22.10
N PRO A 386 -43.59 -26.92 -22.15
CA PRO A 386 -42.41 -27.34 -22.92
C PRO A 386 -42.81 -28.48 -23.90
N GLN A 387 -41.95 -28.90 -24.78
CA GLN A 387 -42.05 -30.20 -25.45
C GLN A 387 -40.71 -30.89 -25.56
N GLU A 388 -40.68 -32.09 -25.00
CA GLU A 388 -39.75 -33.21 -25.17
C GLU A 388 -39.91 -33.84 -26.56
N SER A 389 -38.81 -34.40 -27.03
CA SER A 389 -38.70 -35.72 -27.71
C SER A 389 -37.22 -35.88 -28.07
N SER A 390 -36.50 -36.87 -27.43
CA SER A 390 -36.35 -38.28 -27.81
C SER A 390 -35.69 -38.43 -29.18
N GLU A 391 -34.60 -39.06 -29.31
CA GLU A 391 -34.15 -40.44 -29.31
C GLU A 391 -32.68 -40.48 -29.73
N GLU A 392 -31.84 -41.15 -28.97
CA GLU A 392 -31.23 -42.48 -29.23
C GLU A 392 -30.31 -42.52 -30.44
N THR A 393 -29.10 -42.96 -30.36
CA THR A 393 -28.51 -44.27 -30.18
C THR A 393 -26.98 -44.12 -30.20
N ASP A 394 -26.28 -44.65 -29.29
CA ASP A 394 -25.67 -46.00 -29.17
C ASP A 394 -24.29 -46.16 -29.85
N SER A 395 -23.44 -46.74 -29.10
CA SER A 395 -22.47 -47.82 -29.19
C SER A 395 -21.06 -47.37 -28.85
N GLU A 396 -20.62 -47.85 -27.70
CA GLU A 396 -19.79 -49.07 -27.42
C GLU A 396 -18.32 -48.89 -27.75
N GLU A 397 -17.58 -49.05 -26.65
CA GLU A 397 -16.55 -50.03 -26.32
C GLU A 397 -15.20 -49.78 -26.99
N GLU A 398 -14.06 -49.91 -26.39
CA GLU A 398 -13.52 -50.94 -25.50
C GLU A 398 -12.30 -50.43 -24.71
N GLU A 399 -12.11 -51.09 -23.62
CA GLU A 399 -11.00 -51.16 -22.69
C GLU A 399 -9.68 -51.54 -23.39
N ASP A 400 -8.56 -51.17 -22.82
CA ASP A 400 -7.55 -52.18 -22.46
C ASP A 400 -6.57 -51.70 -21.38
N ASP A 401 -6.54 -52.51 -20.38
CA ASP A 401 -5.59 -52.65 -19.28
C ASP A 401 -4.19 -52.98 -19.76
N SER A 402 -3.17 -52.53 -19.06
CA SER A 402 -2.13 -53.43 -18.53
C SER A 402 -1.19 -52.73 -17.55
N ASP A 403 -1.37 -53.19 -16.30
CA ASP A 403 -0.36 -53.37 -15.26
C ASP A 403 1.00 -53.83 -15.84
N ASP A 404 2.07 -53.31 -15.29
CA ASP A 404 3.14 -54.19 -14.78
C ASP A 404 4.06 -53.48 -13.76
N SER A 405 3.99 -53.97 -12.56
CA SER A 405 4.94 -53.87 -11.48
C SER A 405 6.19 -54.67 -11.79
N PHE A 406 7.36 -54.23 -11.34
CA PHE A 406 8.31 -55.14 -10.64
C PHE A 406 9.39 -54.38 -9.84
N GLU A 407 9.60 -54.92 -8.68
CA GLU A 407 10.50 -54.59 -7.60
C GLU A 407 12.00 -54.85 -7.91
N ASP A 408 12.77 -54.13 -7.10
CA ASP A 408 13.90 -54.56 -6.24
C ASP A 408 15.20 -55.05 -6.85
N SER A 409 16.22 -54.56 -6.29
CA SER A 409 17.35 -55.12 -5.56
C SER A 409 18.75 -54.63 -5.94
N ASP A 410 19.37 -54.12 -4.92
CA ASP A 410 20.70 -54.31 -4.35
C ASP A 410 21.95 -54.60 -5.20
N ALA A 411 22.97 -53.90 -4.71
CA ALA A 411 24.32 -54.37 -4.42
C ALA A 411 25.48 -54.08 -5.40
N SER A 412 26.36 -53.26 -4.87
CA SER A 412 27.81 -53.43 -4.69
C SER A 412 28.78 -53.53 -5.85
N SER A 413 29.85 -52.81 -5.57
CA SER A 413 31.28 -53.08 -5.79
C SER A 413 31.94 -52.73 -7.11
N ALA A 414 32.85 -51.86 -6.94
CA ALA A 414 34.30 -51.91 -7.15
C ALA A 414 34.91 -51.98 -8.55
N GLU A 415 35.91 -51.17 -8.63
CA GLU A 415 37.21 -51.30 -9.34
C GLU A 415 37.37 -50.96 -10.82
N GLU A 416 38.25 -49.99 -10.92
CA GLU A 416 39.47 -49.93 -11.75
C GLU A 416 39.33 -49.99 -13.30
N THR A 417 39.86 -49.09 -14.01
CA THR A 417 41.23 -48.85 -14.45
C THR A 417 41.31 -47.91 -15.64
N ARG A 418 42.25 -47.01 -15.51
CA ARG A 418 43.32 -46.59 -16.46
C ARG A 418 43.02 -45.92 -17.79
N LYS A 419 43.63 -44.71 -17.86
CA LYS A 419 44.57 -44.21 -18.87
C LYS A 419 44.00 -43.68 -20.21
N ARG A 420 44.21 -42.44 -20.55
CA ARG A 420 45.46 -41.83 -21.10
C ARG A 420 45.30 -40.34 -21.41
N ARG A 421 46.24 -39.56 -20.90
CA ARG A 421 46.80 -38.34 -21.54
C ARG A 421 47.73 -38.79 -22.65
N PRO A 422 48.18 -37.92 -23.60
CA PRO A 422 48.97 -36.72 -23.40
C PRO A 422 48.84 -35.62 -24.50
N GLN A 423 49.34 -34.51 -24.28
CA GLN A 423 50.60 -33.74 -24.50
C GLN A 423 50.37 -32.50 -25.36
N LYS A 424 50.70 -31.34 -24.84
CA LYS A 424 51.88 -30.45 -24.90
C LYS A 424 52.26 -29.89 -26.29
N ARG A 425 52.37 -28.58 -26.31
CA ARG A 425 53.55 -27.78 -26.81
C ARG A 425 53.11 -26.33 -27.01
N LYS A 426 53.83 -25.29 -26.74
CA LYS A 426 55.10 -24.82 -26.18
C LYS A 426 55.09 -23.31 -26.32
N GLN A 427 55.58 -22.62 -25.36
CA GLN A 427 56.07 -21.23 -25.45
C GLN A 427 57.36 -21.18 -26.30
N PRO A 428 57.79 -19.99 -26.73
CA PRO A 428 58.96 -19.51 -26.05
C PRO A 428 59.02 -18.00 -25.74
N HIS A 429 59.86 -17.73 -24.80
CA HIS A 429 60.48 -16.53 -24.29
C HIS A 429 61.08 -15.58 -25.33
N ALA A 430 61.15 -14.29 -24.98
CA ALA A 430 62.38 -13.52 -25.07
C ALA A 430 62.32 -12.27 -24.16
N SER A 431 63.36 -12.17 -23.42
CA SER A 431 63.79 -11.17 -22.45
C SER A 431 64.55 -10.02 -23.15
N PHE A 432 64.66 -8.91 -22.45
CA PHE A 432 65.85 -8.03 -22.30
C PHE A 432 65.36 -6.58 -22.10
N SER A 433 65.64 -6.02 -21.03
CA SER A 433 66.66 -5.39 -20.24
C SER A 433 66.66 -3.87 -20.30
N SER A 434 66.52 -3.33 -19.11
CA SER A 434 67.10 -2.13 -18.52
C SER A 434 67.70 -1.01 -19.40
N LYS A 435 67.32 0.23 -19.05
CA LYS A 435 68.30 1.24 -18.60
C LYS A 435 67.69 2.47 -17.97
N ARG A 436 68.16 2.75 -16.82
CA ARG A 436 68.15 3.96 -16.01
C ARG A 436 68.74 5.17 -16.77
N LYS A 437 68.14 6.37 -16.55
CA LYS A 437 69.00 7.55 -16.21
C LYS A 437 68.12 8.68 -15.66
N GLN A 438 68.61 9.16 -14.55
CA GLN A 438 68.32 10.40 -13.86
C GLN A 438 68.78 11.62 -14.67
N THR A 439 68.17 12.78 -14.42
CA THR A 439 68.73 14.05 -13.95
C THR A 439 67.75 15.17 -14.24
N LYS A 440 67.29 15.85 -13.22
CA LYS A 440 67.69 17.09 -12.55
C LYS A 440 67.34 18.40 -13.30
N LYS A 441 66.58 19.21 -12.58
CA LYS A 441 66.62 20.67 -12.41
C LYS A 441 66.37 21.60 -13.62
N LYS A 442 65.33 22.34 -13.58
CA LYS A 442 65.29 23.71 -13.05
C LYS A 442 63.82 24.03 -12.69
#